data_e3f94b0a7ae5c1cd2006794439fb75bb
#
_entry.id   e3f94b0a7ae5c1cd2006794439fb75bb
#
_cell.length_a   1.000
_cell.length_b   1.000
_cell.length_c   1.000
_cell.angle_alpha   90.00
_cell.angle_beta   90.00
_cell.angle_gamma   90.00
#
_symmetry.space_group_name_H-M   'P 1'
#
loop_
_entity.id
_entity.type
_entity.pdbx_description
1 polymer ?
#
loop_
_entity_poly.entity_id
_entity_poly.type
_entity_poly.pdbx_seq_one_letter_code
_entity_poly.pdbx_strand_id
1 'polypeptide(L)'
;MRAYFGRFFFGETLDKQWRDVSNLLGLAHILAISGFHLGVLSSFLFVLITPIYRFFQRRYFSYRNEVYDVGFMIICVMFLYLVFLDFLPSFLRAFIMATFGFLLYFSGLNIINFGLLLLVGLTCIAFFPNVLLSIGFVLSMFGVFYIFLFITHYKRDKKSTLGSLAMYWMFFNVVVFLSITPIVHYFFPYFSPYQLISILVSLAFVMFFPLIIVLHIIGFGGLFDRFLDMVLGLEIPNIDFYLPWYLAIGYVALGLGAIFSKKIYIMMLLCAVGFYVFMCLRFCKVF
;
A
#
# COMPACT_ATOMS: atom_id res chain seq x y z
N MET A 1 -3.96 -20.60 -15.54
CA MET A 1 -5.06 -20.20 -14.64
C MET A 1 -4.70 -20.26 -13.15
N ARG A 2 -4.34 -21.44 -12.62
CA ARG A 2 -3.96 -21.60 -11.19
C ARG A 2 -2.70 -20.83 -10.79
N ALA A 3 -1.74 -20.65 -11.70
CA ALA A 3 -0.44 -20.05 -11.40
C ALA A 3 -0.49 -18.56 -11.01
N TYR A 4 -1.32 -17.74 -11.67
CA TYR A 4 -1.42 -16.32 -11.37
C TYR A 4 -2.24 -16.06 -10.10
N PHE A 5 -3.33 -16.80 -9.91
CA PHE A 5 -4.15 -16.70 -8.71
C PHE A 5 -3.35 -17.09 -7.45
N GLY A 6 -2.57 -18.20 -7.50
CA GLY A 6 -1.71 -18.61 -6.40
C GLY A 6 -0.73 -17.50 -5.98
N ARG A 7 -0.15 -16.79 -6.94
CA ARG A 7 0.81 -15.71 -6.69
C ARG A 7 0.16 -14.46 -6.07
N PHE A 8 -1.03 -14.07 -6.51
CA PHE A 8 -1.74 -12.89 -5.99
C PHE A 8 -2.35 -13.11 -4.60
N PHE A 9 -2.75 -14.35 -4.28
CA PHE A 9 -3.50 -14.62 -3.06
C PHE A 9 -2.77 -15.48 -2.04
N PHE A 10 -1.78 -16.27 -2.47
CA PHE A 10 -1.08 -17.22 -1.59
C PHE A 10 0.38 -16.85 -1.31
N GLY A 11 0.86 -15.72 -1.82
CA GLY A 11 2.22 -15.26 -1.56
C GLY A 11 3.31 -16.12 -2.19
N GLU A 12 2.99 -16.92 -3.24
CA GLU A 12 3.98 -17.69 -3.98
C GLU A 12 5.03 -16.77 -4.61
N THR A 13 6.27 -17.24 -4.69
CA THR A 13 7.37 -16.48 -5.26
C THR A 13 7.11 -16.18 -6.73
N LEU A 14 7.16 -14.89 -7.09
CA LEU A 14 7.06 -14.44 -8.48
C LEU A 14 8.24 -14.96 -9.29
N ASP A 15 8.00 -15.43 -10.52
CA ASP A 15 9.05 -15.70 -11.49
C ASP A 15 9.93 -14.47 -11.69
N LYS A 16 11.21 -14.69 -12.02
CA LYS A 16 12.16 -13.58 -12.21
C LYS A 16 11.64 -12.56 -13.22
N GLN A 17 11.07 -13.01 -14.33
CA GLN A 17 10.51 -12.15 -15.38
C GLN A 17 9.36 -11.26 -14.84
N TRP A 18 8.41 -11.82 -14.09
CA TRP A 18 7.34 -11.06 -13.44
C TRP A 18 7.86 -10.01 -12.48
N ARG A 19 8.87 -10.37 -11.70
CA ARG A 19 9.49 -9.47 -10.74
C ARG A 19 10.16 -8.30 -11.44
N ASP A 20 10.92 -8.57 -12.51
CA ASP A 20 11.63 -7.54 -13.25
C ASP A 20 10.68 -6.57 -13.93
N VAL A 21 9.67 -7.05 -14.69
CA VAL A 21 8.65 -6.20 -15.31
C VAL A 21 7.86 -5.41 -14.27
N SER A 22 7.50 -6.03 -13.16
CA SER A 22 6.76 -5.36 -12.07
C SER A 22 7.56 -4.23 -11.43
N ASN A 23 8.85 -4.43 -11.21
CA ASN A 23 9.75 -3.40 -10.68
C ASN A 23 9.88 -2.22 -11.66
N LEU A 24 10.02 -2.52 -12.96
CA LEU A 24 10.14 -1.51 -14.01
C LEU A 24 8.87 -0.68 -14.21
N LEU A 25 7.69 -1.28 -13.97
CA LEU A 25 6.41 -0.57 -13.99
C LEU A 25 6.04 0.05 -12.64
N GLY A 26 6.84 -0.14 -11.60
CA GLY A 26 6.52 0.31 -10.23
C GLY A 26 5.36 -0.45 -9.59
N LEU A 27 4.98 -1.62 -10.12
CA LEU A 27 3.83 -2.43 -9.67
C LEU A 27 4.19 -3.43 -8.57
N ALA A 28 5.46 -3.53 -8.18
CA ALA A 28 5.91 -4.51 -7.18
C ALA A 28 5.11 -4.44 -5.87
N HIS A 29 4.71 -3.23 -5.44
CA HIS A 29 3.91 -3.02 -4.23
C HIS A 29 2.46 -3.47 -4.36
N ILE A 30 1.95 -3.60 -5.61
CA ILE A 30 0.60 -4.09 -5.92
C ILE A 30 0.60 -5.61 -6.06
N LEU A 31 1.66 -6.17 -6.64
CA LEU A 31 1.78 -7.63 -6.83
C LEU A 31 2.18 -8.35 -5.55
N ALA A 32 3.00 -7.72 -4.71
CA ALA A 32 3.28 -8.25 -3.38
C ALA A 32 2.07 -8.06 -2.47
N ILE A 33 1.66 -9.14 -1.77
CA ILE A 33 0.59 -9.05 -0.77
C ILE A 33 0.99 -8.01 0.30
N SER A 34 0.20 -6.98 0.44
CA SER A 34 0.54 -5.79 1.24
C SER A 34 -0.64 -5.30 2.07
N GLY A 35 -0.42 -4.25 2.85
CA GLY A 35 -1.48 -3.57 3.59
C GLY A 35 -2.60 -3.01 2.71
N PHE A 36 -2.31 -2.72 1.45
CA PHE A 36 -3.32 -2.30 0.48
C PHE A 36 -4.33 -3.42 0.21
N HIS A 37 -3.87 -4.66 0.02
CA HIS A 37 -4.73 -5.85 -0.13
C HIS A 37 -5.61 -6.05 1.10
N LEU A 38 -5.03 -5.93 2.31
CA LEU A 38 -5.79 -6.01 3.56
C LEU A 38 -6.87 -4.92 3.61
N GLY A 39 -6.56 -3.69 3.25
CA GLY A 39 -7.51 -2.58 3.25
C GLY A 39 -8.67 -2.81 2.27
N VAL A 40 -8.37 -3.22 1.03
CA VAL A 40 -9.40 -3.50 0.01
C VAL A 40 -10.26 -4.69 0.41
N LEU A 41 -9.65 -5.79 0.86
CA LEU A 41 -10.37 -7.00 1.28
C LEU A 41 -11.25 -6.75 2.51
N SER A 42 -10.73 -6.02 3.51
CA SER A 42 -11.50 -5.64 4.70
C SER A 42 -12.69 -4.75 4.34
N SER A 43 -12.51 -3.78 3.43
CA SER A 43 -13.57 -2.91 2.96
C SER A 43 -14.64 -3.69 2.18
N PHE A 44 -14.21 -4.61 1.31
CA PHE A 44 -15.12 -5.49 0.57
C PHE A 44 -15.95 -6.38 1.51
N LEU A 45 -15.29 -7.02 2.48
CA LEU A 45 -15.98 -7.84 3.49
C LEU A 45 -16.93 -7.00 4.35
N PHE A 46 -16.55 -5.76 4.69
CA PHE A 46 -17.41 -4.87 5.45
C PHE A 46 -18.70 -4.56 4.69
N VAL A 47 -18.62 -4.24 3.41
CA VAL A 47 -19.77 -3.96 2.54
C VAL A 47 -20.64 -5.22 2.37
N LEU A 48 -20.04 -6.39 2.27
CA LEU A 48 -20.75 -7.67 2.10
C LEU A 48 -21.45 -8.14 3.38
N ILE A 49 -20.77 -8.08 4.52
CA ILE A 49 -21.25 -8.62 5.81
C ILE A 49 -22.25 -7.69 6.47
N THR A 50 -22.05 -6.35 6.37
CA THR A 50 -22.90 -5.37 7.08
C THR A 50 -24.39 -5.52 6.80
N PRO A 51 -24.89 -5.64 5.55
CA PRO A 51 -26.33 -5.78 5.31
C PRO A 51 -26.90 -7.08 5.89
N ILE A 52 -26.13 -8.17 5.84
CA ILE A 52 -26.51 -9.47 6.41
C ILE A 52 -26.60 -9.35 7.93
N TYR A 53 -25.54 -8.75 8.55
CA TYR A 53 -25.51 -8.54 9.99
C TYR A 53 -26.66 -7.65 10.45
N ARG A 54 -26.98 -6.54 9.76
CA ARG A 54 -28.11 -5.64 10.07
C ARG A 54 -29.44 -6.35 10.06
N PHE A 55 -29.65 -7.30 9.13
CA PHE A 55 -30.88 -8.07 9.07
C PHE A 55 -31.09 -8.88 10.36
N PHE A 56 -30.04 -9.57 10.86
CA PHE A 56 -30.10 -10.33 12.11
C PHE A 56 -30.10 -9.42 13.34
N GLN A 57 -29.33 -8.32 13.34
CA GLN A 57 -29.24 -7.38 14.44
C GLN A 57 -30.59 -6.78 14.80
N ARG A 58 -31.36 -6.32 13.81
CA ARG A 58 -32.70 -5.72 14.02
C ARG A 58 -33.66 -6.68 14.70
N ARG A 59 -33.50 -7.98 14.50
CA ARG A 59 -34.40 -9.01 15.02
C ARG A 59 -33.97 -9.58 16.38
N TYR A 60 -32.64 -9.73 16.60
CA TYR A 60 -32.12 -10.47 17.74
C TYR A 60 -31.22 -9.65 18.67
N PHE A 61 -30.50 -8.62 18.15
CA PHE A 61 -29.43 -7.96 18.89
C PHE A 61 -29.43 -6.43 18.68
N SER A 62 -30.57 -5.77 18.75
CA SER A 62 -30.75 -4.35 18.45
C SER A 62 -29.88 -3.40 19.30
N TYR A 63 -29.36 -3.84 20.43
CA TYR A 63 -28.51 -3.07 21.35
C TYR A 63 -27.00 -3.09 20.98
N ARG A 64 -26.57 -3.95 20.06
CA ARG A 64 -25.16 -4.10 19.70
C ARG A 64 -24.74 -3.07 18.64
N ASN A 65 -23.45 -2.71 18.66
CA ASN A 65 -22.87 -1.81 17.66
C ASN A 65 -22.41 -2.62 16.45
N GLU A 66 -23.07 -2.41 15.28
CA GLU A 66 -22.75 -3.13 14.04
C GLU A 66 -21.30 -2.94 13.59
N VAL A 67 -20.74 -1.72 13.72
CA VAL A 67 -19.38 -1.41 13.28
C VAL A 67 -18.36 -2.16 14.12
N TYR A 68 -18.64 -2.29 15.43
CA TYR A 68 -17.79 -3.07 16.34
C TYR A 68 -17.83 -4.57 15.99
N ASP A 69 -19.02 -5.15 15.88
CA ASP A 69 -19.16 -6.58 15.69
C ASP A 69 -18.66 -7.03 14.32
N VAL A 70 -19.04 -6.30 13.26
CA VAL A 70 -18.57 -6.60 11.90
C VAL A 70 -17.05 -6.35 11.78
N GLY A 71 -16.53 -5.26 12.38
CA GLY A 71 -15.11 -4.98 12.41
C GLY A 71 -14.32 -6.07 13.12
N PHE A 72 -14.79 -6.55 14.26
CA PHE A 72 -14.17 -7.66 14.98
C PHE A 72 -14.17 -8.96 14.16
N MET A 73 -15.30 -9.29 13.51
CA MET A 73 -15.38 -10.44 12.59
C MET A 73 -14.35 -10.34 11.47
N ILE A 74 -14.20 -9.16 10.86
CA ILE A 74 -13.22 -8.92 9.81
C ILE A 74 -11.80 -9.12 10.34
N ILE A 75 -11.47 -8.62 11.53
CA ILE A 75 -10.15 -8.83 12.14
C ILE A 75 -9.89 -10.33 12.33
N CYS A 76 -10.86 -11.11 12.79
CA CYS A 76 -10.72 -12.56 12.91
C CYS A 76 -10.46 -13.24 11.55
N VAL A 77 -11.20 -12.86 10.51
CA VAL A 77 -10.97 -13.39 9.14
C VAL A 77 -9.59 -13.00 8.62
N MET A 78 -9.14 -11.75 8.84
CA MET A 78 -7.82 -11.30 8.43
C MET A 78 -6.70 -12.00 9.22
N PHE A 79 -6.93 -12.34 10.48
CA PHE A 79 -5.99 -13.15 11.27
C PHE A 79 -5.84 -14.55 10.70
N LEU A 80 -6.94 -15.21 10.35
CA LEU A 80 -6.90 -16.53 9.71
C LEU A 80 -6.15 -16.45 8.37
N TYR A 81 -6.39 -15.41 7.60
CA TYR A 81 -5.68 -15.19 6.34
C TYR A 81 -4.18 -14.91 6.57
N LEU A 82 -3.80 -14.17 7.62
CA LEU A 82 -2.40 -13.96 8.02
C LEU A 82 -1.69 -15.28 8.35
N VAL A 83 -2.35 -16.16 9.12
CA VAL A 83 -1.83 -17.50 9.43
C VAL A 83 -1.65 -18.32 8.15
N PHE A 84 -2.62 -18.24 7.24
CA PHE A 84 -2.55 -18.91 5.94
C PHE A 84 -1.39 -18.41 5.05
N LEU A 85 -1.03 -17.12 5.18
CA LEU A 85 0.11 -16.49 4.49
C LEU A 85 1.45 -16.71 5.20
N ASP A 86 1.53 -17.59 6.17
CA ASP A 86 2.74 -17.88 6.96
C ASP A 86 3.39 -16.60 7.52
N PHE A 87 2.57 -15.70 8.08
CA PHE A 87 2.98 -14.44 8.71
C PHE A 87 3.83 -13.54 7.79
N LEU A 88 3.47 -13.42 6.52
CA LEU A 88 4.17 -12.57 5.56
C LEU A 88 4.41 -11.16 6.15
N PRO A 89 5.68 -10.66 6.21
CA PRO A 89 6.04 -9.46 7.00
C PRO A 89 5.27 -8.19 6.65
N SER A 90 4.98 -7.97 5.34
CA SER A 90 4.24 -6.79 4.88
C SER A 90 2.77 -6.83 5.29
N PHE A 91 2.15 -8.02 5.25
CA PHE A 91 0.78 -8.23 5.67
C PHE A 91 0.64 -8.23 7.20
N LEU A 92 1.58 -8.86 7.92
CA LEU A 92 1.65 -8.86 9.38
C LEU A 92 1.62 -7.43 9.94
N ARG A 93 2.49 -6.54 9.44
CA ARG A 93 2.50 -5.14 9.84
C ARG A 93 1.14 -4.47 9.62
N ALA A 94 0.56 -4.68 8.45
CA ALA A 94 -0.74 -4.09 8.13
C ALA A 94 -1.86 -4.62 9.03
N PHE A 95 -1.83 -5.90 9.35
CA PHE A 95 -2.78 -6.53 10.27
C PHE A 95 -2.64 -5.96 11.69
N ILE A 96 -1.42 -5.86 12.23
CA ILE A 96 -1.17 -5.26 13.55
C ILE A 96 -1.66 -3.80 13.56
N MET A 97 -1.36 -3.03 12.51
CA MET A 97 -1.81 -1.64 12.40
C MET A 97 -3.33 -1.52 12.34
N ALA A 98 -4.02 -2.40 11.58
CA ALA A 98 -5.47 -2.43 11.50
C ALA A 98 -6.10 -2.79 12.85
N THR A 99 -5.53 -3.75 13.57
CA THR A 99 -6.00 -4.17 14.90
C THR A 99 -5.84 -3.03 15.92
N PHE A 100 -4.68 -2.39 15.99
CA PHE A 100 -4.49 -1.22 16.87
C PHE A 100 -5.38 -0.05 16.45
N GLY A 101 -5.52 0.20 15.14
CA GLY A 101 -6.43 1.23 14.62
C GLY A 101 -7.88 0.99 15.03
N PHE A 102 -8.34 -0.26 14.99
CA PHE A 102 -9.65 -0.66 15.45
C PHE A 102 -9.82 -0.41 16.95
N LEU A 103 -8.86 -0.82 17.78
CA LEU A 103 -8.90 -0.59 19.23
C LEU A 103 -8.90 0.90 19.57
N LEU A 104 -8.06 1.71 18.92
CA LEU A 104 -7.99 3.16 19.12
C LEU A 104 -9.28 3.85 18.68
N TYR A 105 -9.89 3.43 17.57
CA TYR A 105 -11.17 3.96 17.08
C TYR A 105 -12.26 3.85 18.15
N PHE A 106 -12.40 2.67 18.77
CA PHE A 106 -13.40 2.45 19.82
C PHE A 106 -13.02 3.05 21.17
N SER A 107 -11.72 3.34 21.39
CA SER A 107 -11.25 4.09 22.56
C SER A 107 -11.38 5.61 22.39
N GLY A 108 -11.87 6.11 21.25
CA GLY A 108 -12.00 7.54 20.96
C GLY A 108 -10.67 8.26 20.72
N LEU A 109 -9.58 7.52 20.51
CA LEU A 109 -8.26 8.07 20.26
C LEU A 109 -8.00 8.27 18.75
N ASN A 110 -7.10 9.22 18.42
CA ASN A 110 -6.73 9.48 17.04
C ASN A 110 -5.94 8.32 16.43
N ILE A 111 -6.45 7.78 15.31
CA ILE A 111 -5.81 6.68 14.58
C ILE A 111 -4.58 7.18 13.80
N ILE A 112 -4.65 8.41 13.24
CA ILE A 112 -3.56 8.99 12.45
C ILE A 112 -2.56 9.61 13.42
N ASN A 113 -1.62 8.79 13.89
CA ASN A 113 -0.61 9.18 14.85
C ASN A 113 0.72 8.48 14.53
N PHE A 114 1.81 9.26 14.46
CA PHE A 114 3.16 8.73 14.29
C PHE A 114 3.58 7.80 15.44
N GLY A 115 3.06 8.06 16.65
CA GLY A 115 3.24 7.16 17.80
C GLY A 115 2.64 5.77 17.57
N LEU A 116 1.48 5.69 16.91
CA LEU A 116 0.90 4.41 16.50
C LEU A 116 1.81 3.68 15.51
N LEU A 117 2.35 4.38 14.50
CA LEU A 117 3.27 3.78 13.54
C LEU A 117 4.53 3.23 14.23
N LEU A 118 5.09 3.98 15.18
CA LEU A 118 6.22 3.54 16.00
C LEU A 118 5.85 2.31 16.84
N LEU A 119 4.71 2.34 17.54
CA LEU A 119 4.21 1.23 18.33
C LEU A 119 4.05 -0.05 17.51
N VAL A 120 3.44 0.06 16.33
CA VAL A 120 3.28 -1.06 15.38
C VAL A 120 4.64 -1.62 14.97
N GLY A 121 5.60 -0.75 14.61
CA GLY A 121 6.95 -1.15 14.27
C GLY A 121 7.64 -1.92 15.41
N LEU A 122 7.61 -1.37 16.62
CA LEU A 122 8.16 -2.00 17.82
C LEU A 122 7.49 -3.34 18.15
N THR A 123 6.16 -3.42 17.99
CA THR A 123 5.42 -4.67 18.20
C THR A 123 5.84 -5.74 17.20
N CYS A 124 5.94 -5.38 15.90
CA CYS A 124 6.42 -6.32 14.88
C CYS A 124 7.83 -6.84 15.18
N ILE A 125 8.74 -5.96 15.61
CA ILE A 125 10.12 -6.32 15.93
C ILE A 125 10.18 -7.22 17.20
N ALA A 126 9.36 -6.92 18.21
CA ALA A 126 9.32 -7.69 19.45
C ALA A 126 8.86 -9.14 19.22
N PHE A 127 7.86 -9.36 18.37
CA PHE A 127 7.36 -10.70 18.08
C PHE A 127 8.12 -11.42 16.96
N PHE A 128 8.66 -10.67 15.99
CA PHE A 128 9.32 -11.19 14.79
C PHE A 128 10.60 -10.40 14.50
N PRO A 129 11.71 -10.60 15.24
CA PRO A 129 12.95 -9.81 15.07
C PRO A 129 13.49 -9.80 13.64
N ASN A 130 13.34 -10.91 12.91
CA ASN A 130 13.80 -11.07 11.53
C ASN A 130 13.07 -10.15 10.52
N VAL A 131 11.95 -9.56 10.91
CA VAL A 131 11.19 -8.64 10.05
C VAL A 131 11.98 -7.38 9.72
N LEU A 132 12.90 -6.94 10.58
CA LEU A 132 13.81 -5.81 10.31
C LEU A 132 14.68 -6.02 9.06
N LEU A 133 15.04 -7.25 8.76
CA LEU A 133 15.85 -7.61 7.59
C LEU A 133 15.02 -7.64 6.29
N SER A 134 13.70 -7.56 6.41
CA SER A 134 12.80 -7.54 5.25
C SER A 134 12.71 -6.14 4.64
N ILE A 135 13.25 -5.98 3.43
CA ILE A 135 13.12 -4.72 2.65
C ILE A 135 11.63 -4.34 2.48
N GLY A 136 10.76 -5.32 2.26
CA GLY A 136 9.32 -5.10 2.13
C GLY A 136 8.69 -4.50 3.39
N PHE A 137 9.13 -4.91 4.59
CA PHE A 137 8.71 -4.30 5.85
C PHE A 137 9.17 -2.84 5.96
N VAL A 138 10.45 -2.59 5.71
CA VAL A 138 11.04 -1.24 5.78
C VAL A 138 10.33 -0.29 4.83
N LEU A 139 10.19 -0.65 3.55
CA LEU A 139 9.50 0.17 2.56
C LEU A 139 8.02 0.39 2.91
N SER A 140 7.37 -0.62 3.49
CA SER A 140 5.99 -0.50 3.93
C SER A 140 5.83 0.47 5.10
N MET A 141 6.78 0.51 6.05
CA MET A 141 6.81 1.49 7.14
C MET A 141 7.00 2.91 6.60
N PHE A 142 7.95 3.11 5.68
CA PHE A 142 8.13 4.41 5.00
C PHE A 142 6.90 4.82 4.19
N GLY A 143 6.26 3.90 3.49
CA GLY A 143 5.03 4.19 2.76
C GLY A 143 3.94 4.77 3.66
N VAL A 144 3.65 4.13 4.80
CA VAL A 144 2.65 4.64 5.77
C VAL A 144 3.11 5.94 6.41
N PHE A 145 4.42 6.10 6.68
CA PHE A 145 4.98 7.34 7.20
C PHE A 145 4.71 8.52 6.27
N TYR A 146 4.95 8.38 4.96
CA TYR A 146 4.66 9.43 3.98
C TYR A 146 3.17 9.68 3.78
N ILE A 147 2.33 8.65 3.89
CA ILE A 147 0.87 8.80 3.93
C ILE A 147 0.46 9.66 5.13
N PHE A 148 0.99 9.40 6.31
CA PHE A 148 0.68 10.18 7.51
C PHE A 148 1.16 11.63 7.40
N LEU A 149 2.36 11.86 6.84
CA LEU A 149 2.85 13.21 6.55
C LEU A 149 1.88 13.97 5.63
N PHE A 150 1.43 13.33 4.53
CA PHE A 150 0.48 13.95 3.63
C PHE A 150 -0.82 14.33 4.35
N ILE A 151 -1.44 13.40 5.06
CA ILE A 151 -2.72 13.63 5.75
C ILE A 151 -2.58 14.70 6.84
N THR A 152 -1.43 14.78 7.51
CA THR A 152 -1.16 15.79 8.54
C THR A 152 -1.10 17.20 7.95
N HIS A 153 -0.46 17.37 6.78
CA HIS A 153 -0.22 18.68 6.19
C HIS A 153 -1.26 19.12 5.17
N TYR A 154 -1.98 18.17 4.54
CA TYR A 154 -3.04 18.43 3.55
C TYR A 154 -4.37 17.87 4.02
N LYS A 155 -5.01 18.61 4.93
CA LYS A 155 -6.37 18.29 5.40
C LYS A 155 -7.38 18.55 4.28
N ARG A 156 -8.28 17.60 4.09
CA ARG A 156 -9.35 17.70 3.10
C ARG A 156 -10.50 18.56 3.63
N ASP A 157 -11.05 19.44 2.79
CA ASP A 157 -12.30 20.14 3.07
C ASP A 157 -13.50 19.17 2.94
N LYS A 158 -14.36 19.18 3.97
CA LYS A 158 -15.55 18.29 4.02
C LYS A 158 -16.62 18.62 2.97
N LYS A 159 -16.60 19.83 2.38
CA LYS A 159 -17.59 20.32 1.39
C LYS A 159 -17.14 20.14 -0.07
N SER A 160 -16.23 19.25 -0.36
CA SER A 160 -15.68 19.07 -1.71
C SER A 160 -16.66 18.39 -2.65
N THR A 161 -16.75 18.88 -3.91
CA THR A 161 -17.46 18.22 -5.01
C THR A 161 -16.79 16.90 -5.43
N LEU A 162 -17.51 16.04 -6.16
CA LEU A 162 -16.97 14.76 -6.63
C LEU A 162 -15.67 14.92 -7.44
N GLY A 163 -15.60 15.97 -8.30
CA GLY A 163 -14.39 16.29 -9.06
C GLY A 163 -13.21 16.70 -8.18
N SER A 164 -13.45 17.50 -7.15
CA SER A 164 -12.44 17.88 -6.16
C SER A 164 -11.96 16.67 -5.35
N LEU A 165 -12.84 15.71 -5.10
CA LEU A 165 -12.48 14.45 -4.46
C LEU A 165 -11.52 13.61 -5.31
N ALA A 166 -11.84 13.44 -6.60
CA ALA A 166 -10.99 12.69 -7.53
C ALA A 166 -9.60 13.36 -7.67
N MET A 167 -9.57 14.70 -7.76
CA MET A 167 -8.32 15.46 -7.83
C MET A 167 -7.48 15.31 -6.54
N TYR A 168 -8.11 15.32 -5.37
CA TYR A 168 -7.42 15.10 -4.09
C TYR A 168 -6.80 13.70 -4.03
N TRP A 169 -7.51 12.66 -4.44
CA TRP A 169 -7.00 11.29 -4.48
C TRP A 169 -5.88 11.10 -5.49
N MET A 170 -5.97 11.75 -6.66
CA MET A 170 -4.88 11.73 -7.65
C MET A 170 -3.64 12.42 -7.08
N PHE A 171 -3.79 13.62 -6.51
CA PHE A 171 -2.70 14.36 -5.88
C PHE A 171 -2.07 13.58 -4.73
N PHE A 172 -2.88 12.95 -3.87
CA PHE A 172 -2.42 12.05 -2.81
C PHE A 172 -1.49 10.95 -3.35
N ASN A 173 -1.94 10.21 -4.37
CA ASN A 173 -1.15 9.12 -4.93
C ASN A 173 0.16 9.60 -5.56
N VAL A 174 0.12 10.73 -6.30
CA VAL A 174 1.34 11.34 -6.89
C VAL A 174 2.33 11.74 -5.80
N VAL A 175 1.87 12.45 -4.77
CA VAL A 175 2.75 12.91 -3.69
C VAL A 175 3.36 11.75 -2.91
N VAL A 176 2.56 10.72 -2.58
CA VAL A 176 3.07 9.54 -1.88
C VAL A 176 4.07 8.78 -2.74
N PHE A 177 3.78 8.57 -4.03
CA PHE A 177 4.69 7.95 -4.99
C PHE A 177 6.03 8.69 -5.06
N LEU A 178 6.00 10.01 -5.26
CA LEU A 178 7.23 10.82 -5.32
C LEU A 178 8.01 10.78 -4.00
N SER A 179 7.30 10.84 -2.86
CA SER A 179 7.95 10.84 -1.54
C SER A 179 8.68 9.55 -1.23
N ILE A 180 8.17 8.39 -1.67
CA ILE A 180 8.82 7.10 -1.41
C ILE A 180 9.92 6.77 -2.41
N THR A 181 9.89 7.36 -3.61
CA THR A 181 10.83 7.06 -4.71
C THR A 181 12.30 7.14 -4.30
N PRO A 182 12.81 8.16 -3.59
CA PRO A 182 14.21 8.19 -3.18
C PRO A 182 14.62 7.00 -2.29
N ILE A 183 13.72 6.57 -1.39
CA ILE A 183 14.00 5.42 -0.51
C ILE A 183 13.95 4.11 -1.29
N VAL A 184 13.04 3.98 -2.25
CA VAL A 184 13.00 2.80 -3.13
C VAL A 184 14.32 2.65 -3.90
N HIS A 185 14.89 3.75 -4.42
CA HIS A 185 16.16 3.74 -5.17
C HIS A 185 17.42 3.56 -4.29
N TYR A 186 17.28 3.58 -2.98
CA TYR A 186 18.32 3.10 -2.08
C TYR A 186 18.42 1.57 -2.08
N PHE A 187 17.27 0.87 -2.19
CA PHE A 187 17.22 -0.59 -2.17
C PHE A 187 17.23 -1.22 -3.57
N PHE A 188 16.58 -0.57 -4.55
CA PHE A 188 16.41 -1.08 -5.90
C PHE A 188 16.93 -0.07 -6.95
N PRO A 189 17.85 -0.49 -7.84
CA PRO A 189 18.45 0.43 -8.80
C PRO A 189 17.54 0.79 -9.98
N TYR A 190 16.52 -0.02 -10.26
CA TYR A 190 15.75 0.04 -11.50
C TYR A 190 14.86 1.28 -11.57
N PHE A 191 15.16 2.16 -12.52
CA PHE A 191 14.32 3.34 -12.82
C PHE A 191 13.81 3.28 -14.23
N SER A 192 12.50 3.53 -14.39
CA SER A 192 11.86 3.79 -15.66
C SER A 192 10.80 4.89 -15.47
N PRO A 193 10.65 5.87 -16.38
CA PRO A 193 9.56 6.86 -16.32
C PRO A 193 8.18 6.21 -16.35
N TYR A 194 8.07 5.00 -16.91
CA TYR A 194 6.82 4.23 -16.96
C TYR A 194 6.30 3.80 -15.56
N GLN A 195 7.13 3.92 -14.51
CA GLN A 195 6.69 3.68 -13.13
C GLN A 195 5.52 4.58 -12.69
N LEU A 196 5.31 5.74 -13.33
CA LEU A 196 4.13 6.59 -13.11
C LEU A 196 2.80 5.89 -13.44
N ILE A 197 2.81 4.88 -14.30
CA ILE A 197 1.62 4.07 -14.61
C ILE A 197 1.09 3.38 -13.35
N SER A 198 1.97 3.07 -12.40
CA SER A 198 1.57 2.45 -11.12
C SER A 198 0.53 3.27 -10.35
N ILE A 199 0.51 4.59 -10.51
CA ILE A 199 -0.49 5.47 -9.88
C ILE A 199 -1.89 5.16 -10.40
N LEU A 200 -2.04 5.04 -11.74
CA LEU A 200 -3.32 4.71 -12.36
C LEU A 200 -3.73 3.27 -12.08
N VAL A 201 -2.77 2.34 -12.15
CA VAL A 201 -3.01 0.92 -11.85
C VAL A 201 -3.42 0.73 -10.39
N SER A 202 -2.81 1.46 -9.44
CA SER A 202 -3.19 1.41 -8.02
C SER A 202 -4.65 1.83 -7.80
N LEU A 203 -5.12 2.87 -8.50
CA LEU A 203 -6.52 3.31 -8.43
C LEU A 203 -7.47 2.26 -9.04
N ALA A 204 -7.11 1.69 -10.19
CA ALA A 204 -7.91 0.65 -10.84
C ALA A 204 -7.94 -0.65 -10.00
N PHE A 205 -6.87 -0.97 -9.32
CA PHE A 205 -6.71 -2.19 -8.53
C PHE A 205 -7.72 -2.30 -7.38
N VAL A 206 -8.17 -1.18 -6.82
CA VAL A 206 -9.22 -1.16 -5.78
C VAL A 206 -10.49 -1.87 -6.23
N MET A 207 -10.88 -1.69 -7.49
CA MET A 207 -12.05 -2.38 -8.08
C MET A 207 -11.68 -3.74 -8.68
N PHE A 208 -10.50 -3.84 -9.26
CA PHE A 208 -10.03 -5.04 -9.93
C PHE A 208 -9.81 -6.22 -8.96
N PHE A 209 -9.26 -5.96 -7.77
CA PHE A 209 -8.96 -7.02 -6.82
C PHE A 209 -10.21 -7.77 -6.30
N PRO A 210 -11.28 -7.10 -5.81
CA PRO A 210 -12.52 -7.77 -5.46
C PRO A 210 -13.19 -8.46 -6.65
N LEU A 211 -13.14 -7.83 -7.84
CA LEU A 211 -13.70 -8.39 -9.06
C LEU A 211 -13.04 -9.73 -9.44
N ILE A 212 -11.70 -9.82 -9.37
CA ILE A 212 -10.98 -11.07 -9.62
C ILE A 212 -11.40 -12.17 -8.63
N ILE A 213 -11.59 -11.84 -7.35
CA ILE A 213 -12.04 -12.82 -6.36
C ILE A 213 -13.41 -13.38 -6.78
N VAL A 214 -14.37 -12.50 -7.10
CA VAL A 214 -15.71 -12.91 -7.52
C VAL A 214 -15.65 -13.75 -8.79
N LEU A 215 -14.91 -13.32 -9.81
CA LEU A 215 -14.76 -14.06 -11.08
C LEU A 215 -14.14 -15.44 -10.85
N HIS A 216 -13.19 -15.55 -9.91
CA HIS A 216 -12.55 -16.83 -9.61
C HIS A 216 -13.53 -17.81 -8.95
N ILE A 217 -14.39 -17.31 -8.02
CA ILE A 217 -15.43 -18.10 -7.37
C ILE A 217 -16.45 -18.63 -8.40
N ILE A 218 -16.79 -17.81 -9.42
CA ILE A 218 -17.75 -18.16 -10.48
C ILE A 218 -17.12 -19.07 -11.56
N GLY A 219 -15.79 -19.27 -11.54
CA GLY A 219 -15.07 -20.13 -12.50
C GLY A 219 -14.48 -19.38 -13.72
N PHE A 220 -14.62 -18.05 -13.80
CA PHE A 220 -14.07 -17.21 -14.86
C PHE A 220 -12.71 -16.57 -14.52
N GLY A 221 -11.97 -17.11 -13.57
CA GLY A 221 -10.73 -16.53 -13.04
C GLY A 221 -9.60 -16.31 -14.06
N GLY A 222 -9.66 -16.93 -15.26
CA GLY A 222 -8.65 -16.77 -16.30
C GLY A 222 -8.95 -15.69 -17.36
N LEU A 223 -9.99 -14.88 -17.15
CA LEU A 223 -10.39 -13.87 -18.13
C LEU A 223 -9.27 -12.88 -18.47
N PHE A 224 -8.41 -12.56 -17.49
CA PHE A 224 -7.33 -11.59 -17.63
C PHE A 224 -5.95 -12.21 -17.89
N ASP A 225 -5.82 -13.56 -17.96
CA ASP A 225 -4.52 -14.23 -18.15
C ASP A 225 -3.82 -13.74 -19.41
N ARG A 226 -4.56 -13.64 -20.51
CA ARG A 226 -4.02 -13.17 -21.79
C ARG A 226 -3.52 -11.73 -21.75
N PHE A 227 -4.19 -10.86 -20.98
CA PHE A 227 -3.75 -9.48 -20.77
C PHE A 227 -2.48 -9.44 -19.93
N LEU A 228 -2.39 -10.27 -18.89
CA LEU A 228 -1.21 -10.37 -18.04
C LEU A 228 -0.01 -10.91 -18.82
N ASP A 229 -0.20 -11.91 -19.68
CA ASP A 229 0.85 -12.44 -20.56
C ASP A 229 1.35 -11.36 -21.54
N MET A 230 0.47 -10.53 -22.06
CA MET A 230 0.85 -9.42 -22.93
C MET A 230 1.72 -8.38 -22.18
N VAL A 231 1.37 -8.07 -20.93
CA VAL A 231 2.15 -7.15 -20.09
C VAL A 231 3.54 -7.71 -19.78
N LEU A 232 3.66 -9.04 -19.61
CA LEU A 232 4.96 -9.71 -19.43
C LEU A 232 5.89 -9.64 -20.64
N GLY A 233 5.31 -9.58 -21.84
CA GLY A 233 6.07 -9.47 -23.08
C GLY A 233 6.60 -8.05 -23.35
N LEU A 234 6.32 -7.05 -22.48
CA LEU A 234 6.81 -5.69 -22.66
C LEU A 234 8.28 -5.57 -22.34
N GLU A 235 9.07 -5.15 -23.31
CA GLU A 235 10.44 -4.72 -23.11
C GLU A 235 10.43 -3.25 -22.65
N ILE A 236 10.71 -3.03 -21.37
CA ILE A 236 10.64 -1.70 -20.76
C ILE A 236 12.07 -1.18 -20.62
N PRO A 237 12.42 -0.06 -21.29
CA PRO A 237 13.72 0.54 -21.13
C PRO A 237 13.90 1.06 -19.69
N ASN A 238 15.07 0.82 -19.11
CA ASN A 238 15.41 1.21 -17.76
C ASN A 238 16.84 1.67 -17.64
N ILE A 239 17.12 2.45 -16.60
CA ILE A 239 18.48 2.80 -16.17
C ILE A 239 18.68 2.35 -14.74
N ASP A 240 19.90 1.96 -14.42
CA ASP A 240 20.26 1.55 -13.07
C ASP A 240 20.90 2.70 -12.31
N PHE A 241 20.37 3.00 -11.12
CA PHE A 241 20.89 4.02 -10.23
C PHE A 241 20.57 3.72 -8.78
N TYR A 242 21.60 3.60 -7.94
CA TYR A 242 21.45 3.53 -6.49
C TYR A 242 21.60 4.88 -5.84
N LEU A 243 20.67 5.25 -4.97
CA LEU A 243 20.83 6.43 -4.15
C LEU A 243 21.92 6.20 -3.10
N PRO A 244 22.96 7.07 -3.02
CA PRO A 244 23.99 6.96 -1.99
C PRO A 244 23.40 7.03 -0.57
N TRP A 245 23.96 6.24 0.34
CA TRP A 245 23.48 6.10 1.72
C TRP A 245 23.36 7.44 2.49
N TYR A 246 24.31 8.35 2.28
CA TYR A 246 24.32 9.67 2.93
C TYR A 246 23.15 10.56 2.47
N LEU A 247 22.76 10.50 1.19
CA LEU A 247 21.58 11.20 0.67
C LEU A 247 20.29 10.55 1.19
N ALA A 248 20.24 9.22 1.29
CA ALA A 248 19.09 8.50 1.87
C ALA A 248 18.89 8.90 3.34
N ILE A 249 19.95 8.94 4.15
CA ILE A 249 19.88 9.38 5.56
C ILE A 249 19.42 10.84 5.65
N GLY A 250 19.99 11.74 4.84
CA GLY A 250 19.58 13.14 4.79
C GLY A 250 18.11 13.31 4.43
N TYR A 251 17.61 12.52 3.47
CA TYR A 251 16.21 12.54 3.07
C TYR A 251 15.28 12.02 4.18
N VAL A 252 15.67 10.95 4.88
CA VAL A 252 14.92 10.44 6.05
C VAL A 252 14.91 11.48 7.17
N ALA A 253 16.02 12.15 7.43
CA ALA A 253 16.10 13.22 8.44
C ALA A 253 15.15 14.39 8.10
N LEU A 254 15.07 14.79 6.81
CA LEU A 254 14.08 15.75 6.34
C LEU A 254 12.65 15.26 6.57
N GLY A 255 12.38 13.98 6.31
CA GLY A 255 11.08 13.34 6.59
C GLY A 255 10.70 13.41 8.06
N LEU A 256 11.62 13.11 8.97
CA LEU A 256 11.40 13.22 10.41
C LEU A 256 11.18 14.69 10.84
N GLY A 257 11.93 15.64 10.32
CA GLY A 257 11.71 17.06 10.54
C GLY A 257 10.38 17.56 9.99
N ALA A 258 9.88 16.96 8.92
CA ALA A 258 8.60 17.27 8.30
C ALA A 258 7.39 16.97 9.22
N ILE A 259 7.54 16.12 10.22
CA ILE A 259 6.49 15.88 11.24
C ILE A 259 6.11 17.18 11.94
N PHE A 260 7.11 18.03 12.22
CA PHE A 260 6.96 19.24 13.03
C PHE A 260 6.71 20.52 12.21
N SER A 261 7.05 20.52 10.91
CA SER A 261 6.99 21.74 10.09
C SER A 261 6.57 21.49 8.65
N LYS A 262 5.52 22.22 8.24
CA LYS A 262 5.05 22.21 6.83
C LYS A 262 6.12 22.73 5.86
N LYS A 263 6.99 23.66 6.29
CA LYS A 263 8.08 24.17 5.44
C LYS A 263 9.09 23.07 5.13
N ILE A 264 9.47 22.27 6.13
CA ILE A 264 10.38 21.13 5.96
C ILE A 264 9.73 20.06 5.09
N TYR A 265 8.42 19.82 5.27
CA TYR A 265 7.66 18.90 4.41
C TYR A 265 7.70 19.33 2.94
N ILE A 266 7.48 20.62 2.64
CA ILE A 266 7.56 21.13 1.27
C ILE A 266 8.99 20.99 0.73
N MET A 267 10.02 21.27 1.53
CA MET A 267 11.43 21.08 1.14
C MET A 267 11.72 19.61 0.82
N MET A 268 11.24 18.68 1.63
CA MET A 268 11.33 17.23 1.37
C MET A 268 10.68 16.85 0.03
N LEU A 269 9.48 17.39 -0.26
CA LEU A 269 8.78 17.15 -1.53
C LEU A 269 9.56 17.73 -2.72
N LEU A 270 10.13 18.93 -2.57
CA LEU A 270 10.97 19.51 -3.62
C LEU A 270 12.22 18.66 -3.90
N CYS A 271 12.84 18.09 -2.86
CA CYS A 271 13.95 17.14 -3.02
C CYS A 271 13.47 15.87 -3.75
N ALA A 272 12.29 15.33 -3.42
CA ALA A 272 11.73 14.14 -4.09
C ALA A 272 11.44 14.39 -5.57
N VAL A 273 10.80 15.53 -5.88
CA VAL A 273 10.54 15.96 -7.27
C VAL A 273 11.84 16.18 -8.02
N GLY A 274 12.80 16.90 -7.42
CA GLY A 274 14.13 17.14 -8.00
C GLY A 274 14.86 15.84 -8.31
N PHE A 275 14.81 14.86 -7.40
CA PHE A 275 15.36 13.53 -7.63
C PHE A 275 14.68 12.83 -8.81
N TYR A 276 13.35 12.83 -8.87
CA TYR A 276 12.61 12.22 -9.96
C TYR A 276 12.92 12.86 -11.31
N VAL A 277 12.95 14.20 -11.38
CA VAL A 277 13.34 14.95 -12.59
C VAL A 277 14.77 14.63 -13.01
N PHE A 278 15.72 14.59 -12.06
CA PHE A 278 17.10 14.18 -12.34
C PHE A 278 17.17 12.80 -12.98
N MET A 279 16.41 11.82 -12.46
CA MET A 279 16.34 10.47 -13.02
C MET A 279 15.74 10.45 -14.42
N CYS A 280 14.69 11.23 -14.68
CA CYS A 280 14.10 11.36 -16.01
C CYS A 280 15.10 11.99 -17.02
N LEU A 281 15.81 13.04 -16.63
CA LEU A 281 16.83 13.67 -17.49
C LEU A 281 17.98 12.70 -17.80
N ARG A 282 18.39 11.91 -16.82
CA ARG A 282 19.41 10.87 -17.02
C ARG A 282 18.91 9.78 -17.96
N PHE A 283 17.65 9.35 -17.83
CA PHE A 283 17.01 8.39 -18.74
C PHE A 283 17.00 8.91 -20.19
N CYS A 284 16.56 10.15 -20.43
CA CYS A 284 16.56 10.78 -21.76
C CYS A 284 17.95 10.99 -22.39
N LYS A 285 19.03 10.91 -21.59
CA LYS A 285 20.41 10.99 -22.13
C LYS A 285 20.95 9.63 -22.55
N VAL A 286 20.40 8.55 -22.06
CA VAL A 286 20.82 7.18 -22.36
C VAL A 286 20.05 6.62 -23.56
N PHE A 287 18.81 7.00 -23.71
CA PHE A 287 17.91 6.65 -24.81
C PHE A 287 17.59 7.88 -25.67
#